data_bc22c7c65670c342607e89077c4fce8f
#
_entry.id   bc22c7c65670c342607e89077c4fce8f
#
_cell.length_a   1.000
_cell.length_b   1.000
_cell.length_c   1.000
_cell.angle_alpha   90.00
_cell.angle_beta   90.00
_cell.angle_gamma   90.00
#
_symmetry.space_group_name_H-M   'P 1'
#
loop_
_entity.id
_entity.type
_entity.pdbx_description
1 polymer ?
#
loop_
_entity_poly.entity_id
_entity_poly.type
_entity_poly.pdbx_seq_one_letter_code
_entity_poly.pdbx_strand_id
1 'polypeptide(L)'
;MAEQETLVLVDGSSLAFRSFYALMRTGMKAKDGRPTWAVHGFFSSLFDQIERQKPDMLAVCFDLSDPTFRHIEYDQYKANRAEMPDDLAVQWPIIKEGVSTFEIPLLELAGYEADDVIGTVAKQAASQGRRVIILTGDRDAFQLVDGDNSSIEIHLTTKDGLVNCGRQEVFDR
;
A
#
# COMPACT_ATOMS: atom_id res chain seq x y z
N MET A 1 0.83 -5.81 -31.38
CA MET A 1 0.94 -4.66 -30.44
C MET A 1 1.77 -5.18 -29.28
N ALA A 2 2.79 -4.45 -28.83
CA ALA A 2 3.51 -4.83 -27.61
C ALA A 2 2.52 -4.84 -26.44
N GLU A 3 2.57 -5.88 -25.61
CA GLU A 3 1.76 -5.97 -24.40
C GLU A 3 2.19 -4.83 -23.46
N GLN A 4 1.23 -4.11 -22.91
CA GLN A 4 1.52 -2.96 -22.04
C GLN A 4 2.05 -3.47 -20.69
N GLU A 5 3.27 -3.07 -20.34
CA GLU A 5 3.87 -3.44 -19.03
C GLU A 5 3.01 -2.95 -17.88
N THR A 6 2.83 -3.80 -16.88
CA THR A 6 2.03 -3.52 -15.68
C THR A 6 2.94 -3.32 -14.46
N LEU A 7 2.80 -2.15 -13.82
CA LEU A 7 3.41 -1.85 -12.52
C LEU A 7 2.35 -1.95 -11.42
N VAL A 8 2.62 -2.73 -10.38
CA VAL A 8 1.84 -2.72 -9.14
C VAL A 8 2.59 -1.96 -8.05
N LEU A 9 1.95 -0.93 -7.49
CA LEU A 9 2.41 -0.19 -6.33
C LEU A 9 1.53 -0.54 -5.14
N VAL A 10 2.15 -0.97 -4.05
CA VAL A 10 1.44 -1.36 -2.83
C VAL A 10 1.68 -0.31 -1.76
N ASP A 11 0.63 0.26 -1.21
CA ASP A 11 0.66 1.00 0.04
C ASP A 11 0.86 0.01 1.19
N GLY A 12 2.11 -0.18 1.56
CA GLY A 12 2.52 -1.15 2.57
C GLY A 12 2.01 -0.79 3.95
N SER A 13 1.99 0.51 4.28
CA SER A 13 1.46 1.01 5.55
C SER A 13 -0.02 0.66 5.69
N SER A 14 -0.82 1.03 4.72
CA SER A 14 -2.26 0.76 4.71
C SER A 14 -2.56 -0.74 4.74
N LEU A 15 -1.84 -1.54 3.92
CA LEU A 15 -2.03 -2.98 3.87
C LEU A 15 -1.67 -3.66 5.20
N ALA A 16 -0.60 -3.22 5.88
CA ALA A 16 -0.19 -3.76 7.18
C ALA A 16 -1.22 -3.46 8.27
N PHE A 17 -1.68 -2.21 8.39
CA PHE A 17 -2.73 -1.83 9.35
C PHE A 17 -4.02 -2.61 9.09
N ARG A 18 -4.42 -2.71 7.84
CA ARG A 18 -5.61 -3.45 7.47
C ARG A 18 -5.50 -4.93 7.85
N SER A 19 -4.40 -5.58 7.50
CA SER A 19 -4.14 -6.98 7.83
C SER A 19 -4.16 -7.20 9.33
N PHE A 20 -3.60 -6.26 10.08
CA PHE A 20 -3.63 -6.29 11.54
C PHE A 20 -5.07 -6.30 12.09
N TYR A 21 -5.90 -5.33 11.72
CA TYR A 21 -7.26 -5.24 12.24
C TYR A 21 -8.18 -6.35 11.74
N ALA A 22 -7.99 -6.81 10.49
CA ALA A 22 -8.81 -7.89 9.92
C ALA A 22 -8.59 -9.23 10.64
N LEU A 23 -7.34 -9.52 11.05
CA LEU A 23 -6.96 -10.83 11.58
C LEU A 23 -6.63 -10.82 13.08
N MET A 24 -6.68 -9.67 13.77
CA MET A 24 -6.32 -9.58 15.20
C MET A 24 -7.10 -10.58 16.08
N ARG A 25 -8.36 -10.86 15.74
CA ARG A 25 -9.20 -11.80 16.51
C ARG A 25 -8.75 -13.27 16.37
N THR A 26 -7.91 -13.59 15.39
CA THR A 26 -7.38 -14.97 15.23
C THR A 26 -6.38 -15.29 16.33
N GLY A 27 -5.74 -14.28 16.91
CA GLY A 27 -4.71 -14.46 17.94
C GLY A 27 -3.51 -15.26 17.46
N MET A 28 -3.28 -15.33 16.14
CA MET A 28 -2.21 -16.12 15.52
C MET A 28 -0.84 -15.70 16.04
N LYS A 29 -0.05 -16.68 16.48
CA LYS A 29 1.27 -16.47 17.06
C LYS A 29 2.28 -17.48 16.52
N ALA A 30 3.53 -17.08 16.48
CA ALA A 30 4.66 -17.97 16.26
C ALA A 30 4.88 -18.87 17.51
N LYS A 31 5.76 -19.89 17.38
CA LYS A 31 6.07 -20.82 18.47
C LYS A 31 6.66 -20.14 19.71
N ASP A 32 7.32 -19.01 19.53
CA ASP A 32 7.93 -18.18 20.58
C ASP A 32 6.94 -17.17 21.22
N GLY A 33 5.68 -17.21 20.80
CA GLY A 33 4.60 -16.36 21.32
C GLY A 33 4.46 -14.99 20.63
N ARG A 34 5.33 -14.63 19.69
CA ARG A 34 5.22 -13.37 18.95
C ARG A 34 3.97 -13.36 18.07
N PRO A 35 3.23 -12.22 18.00
CA PRO A 35 2.10 -12.07 17.11
C PRO A 35 2.55 -12.14 15.64
N THR A 36 1.73 -12.78 14.79
CA THR A 36 2.06 -13.01 13.37
C THR A 36 0.89 -12.77 12.41
N TRP A 37 -0.27 -12.40 12.91
CA TRP A 37 -1.47 -12.25 12.07
C TRP A 37 -1.39 -11.13 11.04
N ALA A 38 -0.75 -10.00 11.38
CA ALA A 38 -0.55 -8.91 10.41
C ALA A 38 0.44 -9.32 9.31
N VAL A 39 1.53 -10.00 9.68
CA VAL A 39 2.50 -10.57 8.74
C VAL A 39 1.79 -11.53 7.78
N HIS A 40 1.01 -12.48 8.32
CA HIS A 40 0.27 -13.44 7.51
C HIS A 40 -0.72 -12.74 6.56
N GLY A 41 -1.52 -11.81 7.06
CA GLY A 41 -2.51 -11.09 6.25
C GLY A 41 -1.86 -10.24 5.15
N PHE A 42 -0.77 -9.57 5.48
CA PHE A 42 -0.01 -8.75 4.54
C PHE A 42 0.49 -9.59 3.35
N PHE A 43 1.25 -10.66 3.63
CA PHE A 43 1.80 -11.48 2.56
C PHE A 43 0.76 -12.29 1.81
N SER A 44 -0.31 -12.74 2.48
CA SER A 44 -1.43 -13.39 1.79
C SER A 44 -2.08 -12.45 0.76
N SER A 45 -2.30 -11.19 1.13
CA SER A 45 -2.88 -10.19 0.23
C SER A 45 -1.91 -9.81 -0.88
N LEU A 46 -0.63 -9.63 -0.56
CA LEU A 46 0.40 -9.29 -1.53
C LEU A 46 0.55 -10.38 -2.60
N PHE A 47 0.66 -11.63 -2.20
CA PHE A 47 0.81 -12.76 -3.12
C PHE A 47 -0.45 -13.01 -3.95
N ASP A 48 -1.64 -12.83 -3.38
CA ASP A 48 -2.90 -12.88 -4.14
C ASP A 48 -2.90 -11.82 -5.26
N GLN A 49 -2.41 -10.61 -4.99
CA GLN A 49 -2.29 -9.58 -6.01
C GLN A 49 -1.25 -9.91 -7.08
N ILE A 50 -0.10 -10.43 -6.69
CA ILE A 50 0.93 -10.87 -7.65
C ILE A 50 0.37 -11.97 -8.57
N GLU A 51 -0.32 -12.95 -8.01
CA GLU A 51 -0.91 -14.06 -8.79
C GLU A 51 -2.00 -13.59 -9.76
N ARG A 52 -2.85 -12.65 -9.32
CA ARG A 52 -3.96 -12.12 -10.13
C ARG A 52 -3.49 -11.17 -11.22
N GLN A 53 -2.59 -10.26 -10.87
CA GLN A 53 -2.19 -9.18 -11.80
C GLN A 53 -1.00 -9.56 -12.67
N LYS A 54 -0.19 -10.54 -12.24
CA LYS A 54 1.04 -10.97 -12.91
C LYS A 54 1.88 -9.77 -13.38
N PRO A 55 2.23 -8.85 -12.45
CA PRO A 55 2.87 -7.59 -12.82
C PRO A 55 4.28 -7.83 -13.38
N ASP A 56 4.69 -7.01 -14.35
CA ASP A 56 6.07 -6.94 -14.82
C ASP A 56 6.98 -6.26 -13.80
N MET A 57 6.40 -5.33 -13.01
CA MET A 57 7.09 -4.59 -11.97
C MET A 57 6.22 -4.46 -10.72
N LEU A 58 6.85 -4.55 -9.55
CA LEU A 58 6.19 -4.46 -8.26
C LEU A 58 7.06 -3.62 -7.32
N ALA A 59 6.44 -2.76 -6.51
CA ALA A 59 7.11 -2.10 -5.39
C ALA A 59 6.14 -1.92 -4.23
N VAL A 60 6.68 -1.92 -3.01
CA VAL A 60 5.93 -1.65 -1.78
C VAL A 60 6.44 -0.35 -1.16
N CYS A 61 5.53 0.58 -0.90
CA CYS A 61 5.84 1.88 -0.31
C CYS A 61 5.44 1.90 1.17
N PHE A 62 6.33 2.40 2.03
CA PHE A 62 6.05 2.57 3.45
C PHE A 62 6.30 4.00 3.89
N ASP A 63 5.53 4.44 4.91
CA ASP A 63 5.85 5.65 5.64
C ASP A 63 7.07 5.41 6.53
N LEU A 64 7.93 6.43 6.61
CA LEU A 64 8.92 6.54 7.67
C LEU A 64 8.31 7.16 8.93
N SER A 65 8.95 6.91 10.07
CA SER A 65 8.57 7.54 11.35
C SER A 65 8.95 9.02 11.43
N ASP A 66 9.77 9.49 10.49
CA ASP A 66 10.28 10.84 10.47
C ASP A 66 9.17 11.87 10.13
N PRO A 67 9.24 13.08 10.69
CA PRO A 67 8.33 14.15 10.31
C PRO A 67 8.39 14.45 8.82
N THR A 68 7.22 14.57 8.20
CA THR A 68 7.14 15.00 6.80
C THR A 68 7.07 16.52 6.69
N PHE A 69 7.22 17.07 5.49
CA PHE A 69 7.09 18.50 5.24
C PHE A 69 5.73 19.06 5.74
N ARG A 70 4.66 18.23 5.71
CA ARG A 70 3.34 18.61 6.23
C ARG A 70 3.35 18.86 7.74
N HIS A 71 4.14 18.10 8.51
CA HIS A 71 4.29 18.32 9.94
C HIS A 71 5.09 19.60 10.23
N ILE A 72 5.98 20.01 9.33
CA ILE A 72 6.74 21.26 9.45
C ILE A 72 5.86 22.48 9.13
N GLU A 73 4.96 22.36 8.15
CA GLU A 73 4.10 23.45 7.71
C GLU A 73 2.83 23.59 8.60
N TYR A 74 2.37 22.47 9.20
CA TYR A 74 1.13 22.42 10.00
C TYR A 74 1.34 21.62 11.29
N ASP A 75 1.56 22.28 12.40
CA ASP A 75 1.80 21.66 13.72
C ASP A 75 0.69 20.67 14.16
N GLN A 76 -0.52 20.84 13.66
CA GLN A 76 -1.66 19.97 13.98
C GLN A 76 -1.87 18.83 12.96
N TYR A 77 -1.01 18.72 11.96
CA TYR A 77 -1.15 17.67 10.95
C TYR A 77 -1.00 16.28 11.60
N LYS A 78 -2.05 15.47 11.50
CA LYS A 78 -2.13 14.12 12.08
C LYS A 78 -1.88 14.06 13.62
N ALA A 79 -1.94 15.19 14.35
CA ALA A 79 -1.71 15.24 15.78
C ALA A 79 -2.63 14.33 16.62
N ASN A 80 -3.81 14.01 16.09
CA ASN A 80 -4.80 13.11 16.71
C ASN A 80 -4.73 11.68 16.18
N ARG A 81 -3.71 11.31 15.39
CA ARG A 81 -3.58 9.94 14.87
C ARG A 81 -3.22 9.02 16.03
N ALA A 82 -3.98 7.92 16.19
CA ALA A 82 -3.67 6.91 17.18
C ALA A 82 -2.27 6.33 16.96
N GLU A 83 -1.54 6.07 18.02
CA GLU A 83 -0.26 5.40 17.95
C GLU A 83 -0.41 3.99 17.37
N MET A 84 0.67 3.49 16.78
CA MET A 84 0.70 2.13 16.27
C MET A 84 0.49 1.14 17.43
N PRO A 85 -0.46 0.18 17.31
CA PRO A 85 -0.63 -0.84 18.35
C PRO A 85 0.65 -1.62 18.60
N ASP A 86 0.97 -1.94 19.87
CA ASP A 86 2.20 -2.65 20.26
C ASP A 86 2.37 -3.97 19.49
N ASP A 87 1.30 -4.74 19.35
CA ASP A 87 1.32 -6.01 18.61
C ASP A 87 1.59 -5.80 17.11
N LEU A 88 1.24 -4.66 16.53
CA LEU A 88 1.60 -4.33 15.15
C LEU A 88 3.05 -3.85 15.08
N ALA A 89 3.49 -3.05 16.05
CA ALA A 89 4.87 -2.57 16.13
C ALA A 89 5.90 -3.71 16.14
N VAL A 90 5.58 -4.83 16.81
CA VAL A 90 6.41 -6.04 16.80
C VAL A 90 6.42 -6.71 15.41
N GLN A 91 5.32 -6.66 14.68
CA GLN A 91 5.19 -7.31 13.36
C GLN A 91 5.71 -6.44 12.21
N TRP A 92 5.79 -5.12 12.40
CA TRP A 92 6.17 -4.15 11.38
C TRP A 92 7.54 -4.41 10.75
N PRO A 93 8.63 -4.58 11.55
CA PRO A 93 9.94 -4.89 11.01
C PRO A 93 9.97 -6.25 10.28
N ILE A 94 9.19 -7.23 10.74
CA ILE A 94 9.10 -8.55 10.11
C ILE A 94 8.47 -8.44 8.71
N ILE A 95 7.44 -7.59 8.56
CA ILE A 95 6.82 -7.32 7.25
C ILE A 95 7.86 -6.71 6.30
N LYS A 96 8.58 -5.68 6.73
CA LYS A 96 9.58 -5.00 5.90
C LYS A 96 10.75 -5.92 5.53
N GLU A 97 11.25 -6.71 6.49
CA GLU A 97 12.28 -7.73 6.26
C GLU A 97 11.79 -8.77 5.25
N GLY A 98 10.55 -9.23 5.37
CA GLY A 98 9.94 -10.17 4.43
C GLY A 98 9.85 -9.60 3.02
N VAL A 99 9.42 -8.35 2.84
CA VAL A 99 9.39 -7.67 1.53
C VAL A 99 10.79 -7.66 0.91
N SER A 100 11.80 -7.29 1.70
CA SER A 100 13.20 -7.27 1.25
C SER A 100 13.74 -8.67 0.93
N THR A 101 13.35 -9.69 1.71
CA THR A 101 13.76 -11.08 1.50
C THR A 101 13.22 -11.66 0.20
N PHE A 102 12.03 -11.23 -0.22
CA PHE A 102 11.45 -11.58 -1.53
C PHE A 102 12.00 -10.72 -2.68
N GLU A 103 13.04 -9.91 -2.42
CA GLU A 103 13.65 -9.00 -3.40
C GLU A 103 12.66 -8.01 -4.04
N ILE A 104 11.56 -7.72 -3.35
CA ILE A 104 10.59 -6.72 -3.79
C ILE A 104 11.12 -5.33 -3.41
N PRO A 105 11.24 -4.39 -4.36
CA PRO A 105 11.63 -3.02 -4.06
C PRO A 105 10.77 -2.41 -2.96
N LEU A 106 11.42 -1.96 -1.88
CA LEU A 106 10.81 -1.24 -0.77
C LEU A 106 11.16 0.23 -0.91
N LEU A 107 10.14 1.08 -1.06
CA LEU A 107 10.29 2.51 -1.29
C LEU A 107 9.89 3.29 -0.03
N GLU A 108 10.82 4.08 0.46
CA GLU A 108 10.65 5.01 1.58
C GLU A 108 11.42 6.28 1.27
N LEU A 109 10.85 7.44 1.59
CA LEU A 109 11.52 8.71 1.36
C LEU A 109 11.37 9.62 2.57
N ALA A 110 12.51 10.02 3.16
CA ALA A 110 12.51 10.93 4.30
C ALA A 110 11.86 12.29 3.92
N GLY A 111 10.99 12.78 4.79
CA GLY A 111 10.27 14.03 4.58
C GLY A 111 8.99 13.92 3.75
N TYR A 112 8.68 12.73 3.21
CA TYR A 112 7.49 12.45 2.41
C TYR A 112 6.71 11.26 2.99
N GLU A 113 5.42 11.20 2.67
CA GLU A 113 4.56 10.06 3.00
C GLU A 113 4.59 9.02 1.88
N ALA A 114 4.19 7.78 2.20
CA ALA A 114 4.06 6.72 1.20
C ALA A 114 3.17 7.14 0.02
N ASP A 115 2.10 7.90 0.29
CA ASP A 115 1.18 8.41 -0.74
C ASP A 115 1.87 9.35 -1.73
N ASP A 116 2.82 10.18 -1.28
CA ASP A 116 3.59 11.08 -2.15
C ASP A 116 4.50 10.27 -3.08
N VAL A 117 5.13 9.22 -2.54
CA VAL A 117 6.00 8.32 -3.30
C VAL A 117 5.17 7.54 -4.33
N ILE A 118 4.05 6.96 -3.90
CA ILE A 118 3.13 6.22 -4.77
C ILE A 118 2.64 7.12 -5.91
N GLY A 119 2.15 8.32 -5.58
CA GLY A 119 1.63 9.27 -6.57
C GLY A 119 2.68 9.69 -7.59
N THR A 120 3.91 9.92 -7.14
CA THR A 120 5.03 10.30 -8.00
C THR A 120 5.41 9.17 -8.96
N VAL A 121 5.61 7.96 -8.43
CA VAL A 121 6.01 6.79 -9.23
C VAL A 121 4.89 6.40 -10.19
N ALA A 122 3.63 6.42 -9.74
CA ALA A 122 2.47 6.11 -10.58
C ALA A 122 2.36 7.04 -11.77
N LYS A 123 2.46 8.36 -11.56
CA LYS A 123 2.41 9.36 -12.64
C LYS A 123 3.58 9.22 -13.61
N GLN A 124 4.78 8.96 -13.12
CA GLN A 124 5.94 8.72 -13.97
C GLN A 124 5.77 7.46 -14.83
N ALA A 125 5.34 6.34 -14.26
CA ALA A 125 5.12 5.10 -14.99
C ALA A 125 4.01 5.24 -16.03
N ALA A 126 2.89 5.88 -15.67
CA ALA A 126 1.79 6.15 -16.58
C ALA A 126 2.22 7.04 -17.77
N SER A 127 3.04 8.06 -17.53
CA SER A 127 3.58 8.92 -18.58
C SER A 127 4.51 8.19 -19.56
N GLN A 128 5.07 7.05 -19.14
CA GLN A 128 5.87 6.15 -19.97
C GLN A 128 5.02 5.07 -20.69
N GLY A 129 3.70 5.17 -20.61
CA GLY A 129 2.77 4.26 -21.27
C GLY A 129 2.53 2.93 -20.55
N ARG A 130 2.90 2.84 -19.24
CA ARG A 130 2.65 1.64 -18.43
C ARG A 130 1.26 1.68 -17.82
N ARG A 131 0.67 0.50 -17.65
CA ARG A 131 -0.49 0.31 -16.79
C ARG A 131 -0.02 0.31 -15.33
N VAL A 132 -0.67 1.09 -14.48
CA VAL A 132 -0.33 1.19 -13.07
C VAL A 132 -1.51 0.76 -12.21
N ILE A 133 -1.29 -0.14 -11.29
CA ILE A 133 -2.26 -0.57 -10.30
C ILE A 133 -1.75 -0.15 -8.93
N ILE A 134 -2.54 0.61 -8.19
CA ILE A 134 -2.23 1.02 -6.82
C ILE A 134 -3.12 0.22 -5.86
N LEU A 135 -2.50 -0.61 -5.03
CA LEU A 135 -3.16 -1.35 -3.97
C LEU A 135 -3.09 -0.54 -2.67
N THR A 136 -4.21 0.02 -2.23
CA THR A 136 -4.29 0.82 -1.00
C THR A 136 -5.65 0.65 -0.31
N GLY A 137 -5.75 1.03 0.95
CA GLY A 137 -7.01 1.20 1.68
C GLY A 137 -7.47 2.65 1.74
N ASP A 138 -6.67 3.58 1.23
CA ASP A 138 -6.96 5.00 1.27
C ASP A 138 -7.68 5.46 0.00
N ARG A 139 -8.81 6.15 0.20
CA ARG A 139 -9.61 6.71 -0.90
C ARG A 139 -8.99 7.98 -1.49
N ASP A 140 -8.08 8.63 -0.79
CA ASP A 140 -7.39 9.81 -1.31
C ASP A 140 -6.55 9.47 -2.55
N ALA A 141 -6.18 8.20 -2.73
CA ALA A 141 -5.54 7.70 -3.95
C ALA A 141 -6.40 7.89 -5.21
N PHE A 142 -7.72 8.05 -5.09
CA PHE A 142 -8.61 8.29 -6.24
C PHE A 142 -8.25 9.55 -7.03
N GLN A 143 -7.65 10.55 -6.40
CA GLN A 143 -7.13 11.74 -7.08
C GLN A 143 -6.06 11.44 -8.15
N LEU A 144 -5.49 10.24 -8.14
CA LEU A 144 -4.47 9.82 -9.12
C LEU A 144 -5.08 9.26 -10.40
N VAL A 145 -6.39 8.96 -10.39
CA VAL A 145 -7.13 8.47 -11.57
C VAL A 145 -7.57 9.66 -12.42
N ASP A 146 -6.76 10.04 -13.38
CA ASP A 146 -6.99 11.21 -14.24
C ASP A 146 -7.63 10.82 -15.59
N GLY A 147 -8.77 11.44 -15.92
CA GLY A 147 -9.36 11.48 -17.27
C GLY A 147 -9.83 10.14 -17.83
N ASP A 148 -10.33 10.18 -19.08
CA ASP A 148 -10.97 9.05 -19.76
C ASP A 148 -10.02 7.93 -20.16
N ASN A 149 -8.71 8.20 -20.21
CA ASN A 149 -7.67 7.27 -20.64
C ASN A 149 -6.62 7.07 -19.53
N SER A 150 -7.02 7.11 -18.27
CA SER A 150 -6.07 6.87 -17.17
C SER A 150 -5.48 5.47 -17.27
N SER A 151 -4.14 5.41 -17.28
CA SER A 151 -3.41 4.15 -17.14
C SER A 151 -3.27 3.73 -15.66
N ILE A 152 -3.85 4.52 -14.73
CA ILE A 152 -3.79 4.27 -13.28
C ILE A 152 -5.14 3.73 -12.81
N GLU A 153 -5.11 2.59 -12.14
CA GLU A 153 -6.25 1.94 -11.51
C GLU A 153 -6.01 1.83 -10.00
N ILE A 154 -7.04 2.04 -9.19
CA ILE A 154 -6.97 1.85 -7.74
C ILE A 154 -7.64 0.54 -7.37
N HIS A 155 -6.89 -0.35 -6.74
CA HIS A 155 -7.40 -1.55 -6.11
C HIS A 155 -7.60 -1.26 -4.63
N LEU A 156 -8.81 -0.81 -4.30
CA LEU A 156 -9.15 -0.43 -2.94
C LEU A 156 -9.39 -1.66 -2.08
N THR A 157 -8.62 -1.80 -1.03
CA THR A 157 -8.85 -2.84 -0.04
C THR A 157 -9.96 -2.38 0.91
N THR A 158 -11.10 -3.07 0.94
CA THR A 158 -12.23 -2.78 1.82
C THR A 158 -12.47 -3.91 2.82
N LYS A 159 -13.29 -3.70 3.86
CA LYS A 159 -13.64 -4.77 4.82
C LYS A 159 -14.34 -5.97 4.15
N ASP A 160 -14.96 -5.75 3.01
CA ASP A 160 -15.70 -6.76 2.25
C ASP A 160 -14.84 -7.39 1.14
N GLY A 161 -13.55 -7.02 1.06
CA GLY A 161 -12.59 -7.51 0.07
C GLY A 161 -11.97 -6.40 -0.78
N LEU A 162 -11.41 -6.81 -1.90
CA LEU A 162 -10.79 -5.92 -2.88
C LEU A 162 -11.83 -5.39 -3.85
N VAL A 163 -11.83 -4.09 -4.09
CA VAL A 163 -12.67 -3.43 -5.09
C VAL A 163 -11.76 -2.72 -6.09
N ASN A 164 -11.88 -3.09 -7.35
CA ASN A 164 -11.19 -2.39 -8.43
C ASN A 164 -11.94 -1.09 -8.71
N CYS A 165 -11.25 0.01 -8.59
CA CYS A 165 -11.80 1.34 -8.85
C CYS A 165 -11.06 1.95 -10.03
N GLY A 166 -11.60 1.76 -11.23
CA GLY A 166 -11.28 2.58 -12.38
C GLY A 166 -12.03 3.91 -12.30
N ARG A 167 -11.97 4.69 -13.38
CA ARG A 167 -12.61 6.01 -13.42
C ARG A 167 -14.09 6.00 -13.07
N GLN A 168 -14.87 5.10 -13.68
CA GLN A 168 -16.33 5.07 -13.48
C GLN A 168 -16.67 4.86 -12.00
N GLU A 169 -15.99 3.94 -11.35
CA GLU A 169 -16.21 3.62 -9.94
C GLU A 169 -15.78 4.75 -9.00
N VAL A 170 -14.81 5.59 -9.42
CA VAL A 170 -14.36 6.76 -8.66
C VAL A 170 -15.41 7.86 -8.67
N PHE A 171 -16.07 8.10 -9.83
CA PHE A 171 -17.10 9.15 -9.95
C PHE A 171 -18.46 8.75 -9.37
N ASP A 172 -18.73 7.44 -9.25
CA ASP A 172 -20.01 6.93 -8.73
C ASP A 172 -20.01 6.82 -7.19
N ARG A 173 -18.91 7.23 -6.50
CA ARG A 173 -18.73 7.14 -5.03
C ARG A 173 -18.54 8.49 -4.36
#